data_5d0d42228237b79c723d1bfd2cf56a74
#
_entry.id   5d0d42228237b79c723d1bfd2cf56a74
#
_cell.length_a   1.000
_cell.length_b   1.000
_cell.length_c   1.000
_cell.angle_alpha   90.00
_cell.angle_beta   90.00
_cell.angle_gamma   90.00
#
_symmetry.space_group_name_H-M   'P 1'
#
loop_
_entity.id
_entity.type
_entity.pdbx_description
1 polymer ?
#
loop_
_entity_poly.entity_id
_entity_poly.type
_entity_poly.pdbx_seq_one_letter_code
_entity_poly.pdbx_strand_id
1 'polypeptide(L)'
;YVLLFTPNPEWGLSQSSLFLWMVVCTTLTRVGMTLFEVPHRSFGAEITKDYQERTLLFSWREMVTWVAAIGNAFLGYFIFFRSTPEYSYGQLNPEVWFPFAITGGFFMAFGILYSSFTTTKYINQLSKWSGRISLLDIFKEISIALSNRSFLIFFAGNLTLSIAWGLSNSLALYINTDFWGLPGN
;
A
#
# COMPACT_ATOMS: atom_id res chain seq x y z
N TYR A 1 -3.54 9.53 4.46
CA TYR A 1 -3.61 9.39 3.00
C TYR A 1 -4.06 10.69 2.32
N VAL A 2 -5.24 11.23 2.63
CA VAL A 2 -5.78 12.46 2.02
C VAL A 2 -4.80 13.63 2.12
N LEU A 3 -4.22 13.86 3.29
CA LEU A 3 -3.24 14.93 3.52
C LEU A 3 -2.00 14.86 2.61
N LEU A 4 -1.65 13.68 2.10
CA LEU A 4 -0.53 13.52 1.17
C LEU A 4 -0.76 14.26 -0.15
N PHE A 5 -2.02 14.28 -0.63
CA PHE A 5 -2.39 14.86 -1.92
C PHE A 5 -2.95 16.28 -1.81
N THR A 6 -3.07 16.82 -0.60
CA THR A 6 -3.73 18.11 -0.36
C THR A 6 -2.90 19.05 0.51
N PRO A 7 -1.65 19.39 0.11
CA PRO A 7 -0.97 20.51 0.75
C PRO A 7 -1.75 21.78 0.43
N ASN A 8 -2.13 22.56 1.47
CA ASN A 8 -2.86 23.80 1.23
C ASN A 8 -1.91 24.87 0.67
N PRO A 9 -2.17 25.42 -0.53
CA PRO A 9 -1.37 26.48 -1.12
C PRO A 9 -1.26 27.75 -0.26
N GLU A 10 -2.29 28.03 0.55
CA GLU A 10 -2.35 29.20 1.43
C GLU A 10 -1.30 29.18 2.56
N TRP A 11 -0.71 28.01 2.84
CA TRP A 11 0.33 27.91 3.85
C TRP A 11 1.66 28.53 3.42
N GLY A 12 1.80 28.97 2.17
CA GLY A 12 3.00 29.62 1.66
C GLY A 12 4.26 28.78 1.83
N LEU A 13 4.14 27.46 1.75
CA LEU A 13 5.24 26.52 2.01
C LEU A 13 6.36 26.69 0.98
N SER A 14 7.57 26.78 1.45
CA SER A 14 8.75 26.72 0.58
C SER A 14 8.88 25.33 -0.06
N GLN A 15 9.64 25.24 -1.15
CA GLN A 15 9.94 23.93 -1.82
C GLN A 15 10.44 22.88 -0.83
N SER A 16 11.31 23.25 0.08
CA SER A 16 11.86 22.35 1.11
C SER A 16 10.78 21.89 2.10
N SER A 17 9.87 22.78 2.47
CA SER A 17 8.76 22.47 3.37
C SER A 17 7.74 21.55 2.71
N LEU A 18 7.46 21.73 1.42
CA LEU A 18 6.62 20.82 0.63
C LEU A 18 7.25 19.42 0.52
N PHE A 19 8.56 19.36 0.30
CA PHE A 19 9.28 18.09 0.29
C PHE A 19 9.17 17.37 1.64
N LEU A 20 9.41 18.10 2.74
CA LEU A 20 9.30 17.55 4.10
C LEU A 20 7.86 17.06 4.37
N TRP A 21 6.85 17.84 3.98
CA TRP A 21 5.45 17.47 4.08
C TRP A 21 5.16 16.14 3.37
N MET A 22 5.62 16.01 2.13
CA MET A 22 5.47 14.79 1.33
C MET A 22 6.14 13.59 2.00
N VAL A 23 7.37 13.75 2.51
CA VAL A 23 8.11 12.68 3.20
C VAL A 23 7.37 12.25 4.47
N VAL A 24 6.93 13.20 5.30
CA VAL A 24 6.22 12.91 6.55
C VAL A 24 4.89 12.21 6.25
N CYS A 25 4.07 12.76 5.36
CA CYS A 25 2.76 12.17 5.02
C CYS A 25 2.88 10.80 4.39
N THR A 26 3.88 10.59 3.51
CA THR A 26 4.15 9.27 2.91
C THR A 26 4.57 8.27 3.97
N THR A 27 5.49 8.65 4.86
CA THR A 27 5.96 7.79 5.96
C THR A 27 4.81 7.40 6.88
N LEU A 28 4.00 8.37 7.32
CA LEU A 28 2.83 8.10 8.17
C LEU A 28 1.81 7.17 7.49
N THR A 29 1.56 7.39 6.20
CA THR A 29 0.68 6.51 5.42
C THR A 29 1.23 5.09 5.35
N ARG A 30 2.51 4.92 5.09
CA ARG A 30 3.17 3.60 5.05
C ARG A 30 3.15 2.91 6.40
N VAL A 31 3.44 3.63 7.49
CA VAL A 31 3.34 3.09 8.85
C VAL A 31 1.91 2.63 9.15
N GLY A 32 0.91 3.47 8.86
CA GLY A 32 -0.50 3.11 9.06
C GLY A 32 -0.92 1.87 8.27
N MET A 33 -0.50 1.77 7.01
CA MET A 33 -0.75 0.58 6.18
C MET A 33 -0.07 -0.67 6.77
N THR A 34 1.17 -0.56 7.22
CA THR A 34 1.92 -1.68 7.80
C THR A 34 1.26 -2.18 9.09
N LEU A 35 0.80 -1.25 9.95
CA LEU A 35 0.10 -1.59 11.20
C LEU A 35 -1.18 -2.40 10.96
N PHE A 36 -1.84 -2.20 9.84
CA PHE A 36 -3.00 -2.99 9.44
C PHE A 36 -2.59 -4.28 8.71
N GLU A 37 -1.71 -4.16 7.73
CA GLU A 37 -1.39 -5.25 6.79
C GLU A 37 -0.68 -6.42 7.48
N VAL A 38 0.27 -6.16 8.37
CA VAL A 38 1.05 -7.21 9.04
C VAL A 38 0.15 -8.11 9.90
N PRO A 39 -0.67 -7.59 10.84
CA PRO A 39 -1.60 -8.42 11.59
C PRO A 39 -2.62 -9.13 10.71
N HIS A 40 -3.10 -8.47 9.66
CA HIS A 40 -4.09 -9.04 8.75
C HIS A 40 -3.53 -10.21 7.94
N ARG A 41 -2.26 -10.15 7.53
CA ARG A 41 -1.57 -11.28 6.88
C ARG A 41 -1.33 -12.44 7.84
N SER A 42 -0.88 -12.16 9.06
CA SER A 42 -0.68 -13.18 10.10
C SER A 42 -1.98 -13.90 10.45
N PHE A 43 -3.07 -13.13 10.58
CA PHE A 43 -4.40 -13.66 10.82
C PHE A 43 -4.83 -14.67 9.74
N GLY A 44 -4.63 -14.35 8.46
CA GLY A 44 -4.94 -15.28 7.36
C GLY A 44 -4.13 -16.58 7.42
N ALA A 45 -2.92 -16.56 7.98
CA ALA A 45 -2.10 -17.76 8.16
C ALA A 45 -2.54 -18.63 9.35
N GLU A 46 -3.22 -18.03 10.35
CA GLU A 46 -3.67 -18.71 11.58
C GLU A 46 -5.09 -19.28 11.48
N ILE A 47 -5.94 -18.74 10.61
CA ILE A 47 -7.35 -19.17 10.45
C ILE A 47 -7.48 -20.65 10.10
N THR A 48 -6.59 -21.15 9.25
CA THR A 48 -6.64 -22.54 8.80
C THR A 48 -5.27 -23.20 8.88
N LYS A 49 -5.28 -24.47 9.32
CA LYS A 49 -4.09 -25.32 9.33
C LYS A 49 -3.93 -26.12 8.03
N ASP A 50 -4.98 -26.20 7.23
CA ASP A 50 -4.95 -26.89 5.96
C ASP A 50 -4.18 -26.07 4.92
N TYR A 51 -3.24 -26.73 4.25
CA TYR A 51 -2.37 -26.09 3.25
C TYR A 51 -3.17 -25.60 2.02
N GLN A 52 -4.13 -26.39 1.57
CA GLN A 52 -4.91 -26.05 0.36
C GLN A 52 -5.85 -24.88 0.64
N GLU A 53 -6.55 -24.90 1.78
CA GLU A 53 -7.41 -23.79 2.20
C GLU A 53 -6.61 -22.50 2.37
N ARG A 54 -5.43 -22.57 2.97
CA ARG A 54 -4.54 -21.43 3.12
C ARG A 54 -4.12 -20.88 1.76
N THR A 55 -3.72 -21.74 0.85
CA THR A 55 -3.33 -21.34 -0.52
C THR A 55 -4.49 -20.67 -1.25
N LEU A 56 -5.68 -21.25 -1.13
CA LEU A 56 -6.90 -20.69 -1.73
C LEU A 56 -7.23 -19.30 -1.16
N LEU A 57 -7.13 -19.12 0.17
CA LEU A 57 -7.40 -17.86 0.84
C LEU A 57 -6.44 -16.76 0.37
N PHE A 58 -5.14 -17.05 0.29
CA PHE A 58 -4.17 -16.09 -0.23
C PHE A 58 -4.34 -15.81 -1.72
N SER A 59 -4.70 -16.81 -2.52
CA SER A 59 -4.99 -16.63 -3.95
C SER A 59 -6.18 -15.70 -4.18
N TRP A 60 -7.27 -15.89 -3.43
CA TRP A 60 -8.43 -14.99 -3.47
C TRP A 60 -8.05 -13.56 -3.07
N ARG A 61 -7.25 -13.41 -2.04
CA ARG A 61 -6.75 -12.11 -1.61
C ARG A 61 -5.97 -11.41 -2.71
N GLU A 62 -5.02 -12.11 -3.34
CA GLU A 62 -4.22 -11.55 -4.44
C GLU A 62 -5.10 -11.19 -5.64
N MET A 63 -6.07 -12.03 -6.00
CA MET A 63 -7.01 -11.74 -7.07
C MET A 63 -7.81 -10.44 -6.78
N VAL A 64 -8.36 -10.31 -5.58
CA VAL A 64 -9.10 -9.08 -5.18
C VAL A 64 -8.18 -7.86 -5.19
N THR A 65 -6.92 -8.01 -4.78
CA THR A 65 -5.92 -6.93 -4.82
C THR A 65 -5.70 -6.43 -6.25
N TRP A 66 -5.54 -7.34 -7.22
CA TRP A 66 -5.38 -6.96 -8.63
C TRP A 66 -6.65 -6.34 -9.22
N VAL A 67 -7.82 -6.88 -8.91
CA VAL A 67 -9.10 -6.28 -9.33
C VAL A 67 -9.26 -4.86 -8.76
N ALA A 68 -8.92 -4.67 -7.48
CA ALA A 68 -8.95 -3.35 -6.86
C ALA A 68 -7.92 -2.38 -7.47
N ALA A 69 -6.72 -2.86 -7.81
CA ALA A 69 -5.70 -2.05 -8.49
C ALA A 69 -6.17 -1.58 -9.87
N ILE A 70 -6.74 -2.49 -10.68
CA ILE A 70 -7.32 -2.16 -11.99
C ILE A 70 -8.49 -1.19 -11.82
N GLY A 71 -9.38 -1.46 -10.86
CA GLY A 71 -10.51 -0.58 -10.57
C GLY A 71 -10.08 0.83 -10.16
N ASN A 72 -9.04 0.95 -9.32
CA ASN A 72 -8.48 2.24 -8.93
C ASN A 72 -7.84 2.98 -10.12
N ALA A 73 -7.12 2.27 -10.99
CA ALA A 73 -6.58 2.85 -12.21
C ALA A 73 -7.70 3.35 -13.14
N PHE A 74 -8.74 2.53 -13.32
CA PHE A 74 -9.92 2.91 -14.10
C PHE A 74 -10.60 4.17 -13.54
N LEU A 75 -10.87 4.21 -12.23
CA LEU A 75 -11.44 5.38 -11.56
C LEU A 75 -10.54 6.62 -11.74
N GLY A 76 -9.22 6.44 -11.57
CA GLY A 76 -8.26 7.51 -11.77
C GLY A 76 -8.34 8.10 -13.18
N TYR A 77 -8.11 7.29 -14.19
CA TYR A 77 -7.98 7.78 -15.57
C TYR A 77 -9.31 8.14 -16.23
N PHE A 78 -10.38 7.41 -15.97
CA PHE A 78 -11.67 7.66 -16.63
C PHE A 78 -12.55 8.70 -15.94
N ILE A 79 -12.36 8.91 -14.64
CA ILE A 79 -13.21 9.83 -13.87
C ILE A 79 -12.46 11.10 -13.50
N PHE A 80 -11.30 10.96 -12.85
CA PHE A 80 -10.60 12.09 -12.24
C PHE A 80 -9.58 12.74 -13.18
N PHE A 81 -8.68 11.96 -13.80
CA PHE A 81 -7.54 12.47 -14.56
C PHE A 81 -7.84 12.65 -16.07
N ARG A 82 -9.01 13.16 -16.38
CA ARG A 82 -9.36 13.46 -17.77
C ARG A 82 -8.57 14.67 -18.27
N SER A 83 -8.09 14.59 -19.51
CA SER A 83 -7.49 15.75 -20.19
C SER A 83 -8.52 16.86 -20.36
N THR A 84 -8.09 18.08 -20.11
CA THR A 84 -8.87 19.30 -20.30
C THR A 84 -8.10 20.21 -21.28
N PRO A 85 -8.76 21.19 -21.91
CA PRO A 85 -8.06 22.14 -22.79
C PRO A 85 -6.89 22.85 -22.13
N GLU A 86 -6.95 23.03 -20.81
CA GLU A 86 -5.93 23.70 -20.00
C GLU A 86 -4.81 22.75 -19.56
N TYR A 87 -5.14 21.47 -19.32
CA TYR A 87 -4.21 20.43 -18.89
C TYR A 87 -4.29 19.23 -19.83
N SER A 88 -3.32 19.12 -20.74
CA SER A 88 -3.22 17.97 -21.67
C SER A 88 -3.07 16.64 -20.94
N TYR A 89 -2.44 16.66 -19.76
CA TYR A 89 -2.37 15.53 -18.82
C TYR A 89 -3.21 15.85 -17.60
N GLY A 90 -4.35 15.18 -17.43
CA GLY A 90 -5.25 15.42 -16.31
C GLY A 90 -4.61 15.24 -14.94
N GLN A 91 -3.55 14.45 -14.83
CA GLN A 91 -2.76 14.28 -13.63
C GLN A 91 -2.00 15.55 -13.20
N LEU A 92 -1.77 16.49 -14.12
CA LEU A 92 -1.13 17.77 -13.82
C LEU A 92 -2.12 18.81 -13.30
N ASN A 93 -3.42 18.53 -13.35
CA ASN A 93 -4.44 19.40 -12.77
C ASN A 93 -4.48 19.22 -11.25
N PRO A 94 -4.12 20.25 -10.45
CA PRO A 94 -4.11 20.14 -8.99
C PRO A 94 -5.51 19.96 -8.37
N GLU A 95 -6.56 20.40 -9.03
CA GLU A 95 -7.93 20.35 -8.51
C GLU A 95 -8.50 18.94 -8.40
N VAL A 96 -8.03 18.00 -9.24
CA VAL A 96 -8.55 16.63 -9.28
C VAL A 96 -8.01 15.75 -8.15
N TRP A 97 -6.90 16.15 -7.53
CA TRP A 97 -6.25 15.35 -6.50
C TRP A 97 -7.04 15.28 -5.20
N PHE A 98 -7.71 16.36 -4.82
CA PHE A 98 -8.52 16.36 -3.60
C PHE A 98 -9.71 15.38 -3.67
N PRO A 99 -10.60 15.44 -4.67
CA PRO A 99 -11.70 14.47 -4.78
C PRO A 99 -11.21 13.04 -5.00
N PHE A 100 -10.12 12.83 -5.75
CA PHE A 100 -9.49 11.52 -5.90
C PHE A 100 -8.99 10.98 -4.55
N ALA A 101 -8.30 11.80 -3.76
CA ALA A 101 -7.77 11.41 -2.46
C ALA A 101 -8.86 11.09 -1.45
N ILE A 102 -9.96 11.84 -1.43
CA ILE A 102 -11.13 11.55 -0.56
C ILE A 102 -11.78 10.24 -0.97
N THR A 103 -12.00 10.02 -2.26
CA THR A 103 -12.60 8.79 -2.77
C THR A 103 -11.74 7.57 -2.42
N GLY A 104 -10.44 7.63 -2.67
CA GLY A 104 -9.51 6.58 -2.30
C GLY A 104 -9.44 6.36 -0.78
N GLY A 105 -9.41 7.43 0.01
CA GLY A 105 -9.44 7.38 1.48
C GLY A 105 -10.72 6.74 2.03
N PHE A 106 -11.86 7.02 1.42
CA PHE A 106 -13.13 6.40 1.77
C PHE A 106 -13.11 4.89 1.52
N PHE A 107 -12.68 4.45 0.34
CA PHE A 107 -12.57 3.02 0.03
C PHE A 107 -11.57 2.30 0.94
N MET A 108 -10.44 2.92 1.25
CA MET A 108 -9.47 2.37 2.22
C MET A 108 -10.10 2.21 3.61
N ALA A 109 -10.72 3.26 4.14
CA ALA A 109 -11.36 3.23 5.45
C ALA A 109 -12.49 2.19 5.50
N PHE A 110 -13.33 2.15 4.48
CA PHE A 110 -14.41 1.17 4.35
C PHE A 110 -13.86 -0.26 4.34
N GLY A 111 -12.84 -0.53 3.52
CA GLY A 111 -12.23 -1.86 3.42
C GLY A 111 -11.60 -2.32 4.74
N ILE A 112 -10.88 -1.43 5.43
CA ILE A 112 -10.27 -1.72 6.73
C ILE A 112 -11.34 -2.01 7.78
N LEU A 113 -12.36 -1.16 7.89
CA LEU A 113 -13.44 -1.32 8.86
C LEU A 113 -14.24 -2.59 8.57
N TYR A 114 -14.65 -2.80 7.33
CA TYR A 114 -15.39 -3.99 6.92
C TYR A 114 -14.61 -5.27 7.23
N SER A 115 -13.33 -5.32 6.85
CA SER A 115 -12.47 -6.47 7.15
C SER A 115 -12.32 -6.67 8.66
N SER A 116 -12.09 -5.61 9.43
CA SER A 116 -11.94 -5.69 10.89
C SER A 116 -13.21 -6.21 11.55
N PHE A 117 -14.38 -5.72 11.17
CA PHE A 117 -15.66 -6.17 11.73
C PHE A 117 -15.97 -7.63 11.38
N THR A 118 -15.75 -8.04 10.13
CA THR A 118 -16.05 -9.40 9.69
C THR A 118 -15.10 -10.44 10.27
N THR A 119 -13.86 -10.08 10.56
CA THR A 119 -12.86 -10.98 11.15
C THR A 119 -12.98 -11.12 12.66
N THR A 120 -13.72 -10.24 13.35
CA THR A 120 -13.91 -10.27 14.81
C THR A 120 -14.43 -11.61 15.31
N LYS A 121 -15.31 -12.27 14.54
CA LYS A 121 -15.87 -13.58 14.89
C LYS A 121 -14.84 -14.72 15.00
N TYR A 122 -13.68 -14.56 14.36
CA TYR A 122 -12.63 -15.57 14.38
C TYR A 122 -11.59 -15.34 15.48
N ILE A 123 -11.65 -14.24 16.23
CA ILE A 123 -10.67 -13.89 17.29
C ILE A 123 -10.57 -15.01 18.34
N ASN A 124 -11.69 -15.66 18.66
CA ASN A 124 -11.70 -16.74 19.65
C ASN A 124 -10.99 -18.03 19.17
N GLN A 125 -10.74 -18.15 17.88
CA GLN A 125 -10.05 -19.29 17.26
C GLN A 125 -8.54 -19.08 17.20
N LEU A 126 -8.08 -17.84 17.41
CA LEU A 126 -6.66 -17.52 17.38
C LEU A 126 -5.94 -18.08 18.61
N SER A 127 -4.70 -18.47 18.42
CA SER A 127 -3.83 -18.89 19.50
C SER A 127 -3.63 -17.73 20.48
N LYS A 128 -4.03 -17.93 21.74
CA LYS A 128 -3.84 -16.92 22.78
C LYS A 128 -2.38 -16.93 23.20
N TRP A 129 -1.66 -15.89 22.83
CA TRP A 129 -0.33 -15.68 23.39
C TRP A 129 -0.42 -15.27 24.86
N SER A 130 0.22 -16.04 25.74
CA SER A 130 0.21 -15.81 27.18
C SER A 130 1.51 -15.21 27.74
N GLY A 131 2.48 -14.91 26.88
CA GLY A 131 3.81 -14.40 27.27
C GLY A 131 3.92 -12.88 27.22
N ARG A 132 4.83 -12.31 28.03
CA ARG A 132 5.27 -10.92 27.86
C ARG A 132 6.33 -10.88 26.76
N ILE A 133 6.09 -10.08 25.72
CA ILE A 133 7.08 -9.86 24.67
C ILE A 133 8.10 -8.84 25.20
N SER A 134 9.34 -9.25 25.36
CA SER A 134 10.46 -8.33 25.59
C SER A 134 11.05 -7.87 24.25
N LEU A 135 11.53 -6.63 24.18
CA LEU A 135 12.28 -6.16 23.02
C LEU A 135 13.49 -7.04 22.72
N LEU A 136 14.13 -7.58 23.76
CA LEU A 136 15.25 -8.50 23.60
C LEU A 136 14.85 -9.81 22.91
N ASP A 137 13.63 -10.30 23.18
CA ASP A 137 13.12 -11.52 22.53
C ASP A 137 12.89 -11.27 21.02
N ILE A 138 12.39 -10.10 20.66
CA ILE A 138 12.23 -9.70 19.26
C ILE A 138 13.58 -9.67 18.53
N PHE A 139 14.60 -9.06 19.12
CA PHE A 139 15.94 -9.04 18.53
C PHE A 139 16.55 -10.43 18.38
N LYS A 140 16.31 -11.30 19.37
CA LYS A 140 16.76 -12.70 19.33
C LYS A 140 16.06 -13.47 18.20
N GLU A 141 14.75 -13.33 18.04
CA GLU A 141 14.00 -13.97 16.95
C GLU A 141 14.44 -13.47 15.58
N ILE A 142 14.68 -12.17 15.42
CA ILE A 142 15.25 -11.59 14.19
C ILE A 142 16.61 -12.21 13.90
N SER A 143 17.48 -12.33 14.91
CA SER A 143 18.81 -12.93 14.74
C SER A 143 18.74 -14.40 14.32
N ILE A 144 17.80 -15.16 14.88
CA ILE A 144 17.55 -16.57 14.49
C ILE A 144 17.06 -16.65 13.05
N ALA A 145 16.11 -15.77 12.65
CA ALA A 145 15.61 -15.72 11.29
C ALA A 145 16.72 -15.39 10.29
N LEU A 146 17.55 -14.39 10.60
CA LEU A 146 18.70 -13.98 9.78
C LEU A 146 19.84 -15.03 9.73
N SER A 147 19.87 -15.97 10.67
CA SER A 147 20.83 -17.10 10.64
C SER A 147 20.36 -18.24 9.71
N ASN A 148 19.10 -18.24 9.30
CA ASN A 148 18.54 -19.26 8.43
C ASN A 148 18.87 -18.95 6.96
N ARG A 149 19.71 -19.78 6.33
CA ARG A 149 20.15 -19.60 4.92
C ARG A 149 18.97 -19.56 3.95
N SER A 150 17.97 -20.40 4.11
CA SER A 150 16.79 -20.43 3.23
C SER A 150 15.99 -19.13 3.34
N PHE A 151 15.84 -18.62 4.57
CA PHE A 151 15.21 -17.33 4.81
C PHE A 151 15.98 -16.17 4.14
N LEU A 152 17.30 -16.14 4.26
CA LEU A 152 18.14 -15.11 3.64
C LEU A 152 18.05 -15.11 2.11
N ILE A 153 18.07 -16.29 1.48
CA ILE A 153 17.95 -16.41 0.01
C ILE A 153 16.57 -15.88 -0.43
N PHE A 154 15.51 -16.31 0.25
CA PHE A 154 14.17 -15.83 -0.03
C PHE A 154 14.02 -14.33 0.19
N PHE A 155 14.56 -13.81 1.31
CA PHE A 155 14.55 -12.38 1.63
C PHE A 155 15.31 -11.56 0.58
N ALA A 156 16.51 -11.98 0.19
CA ALA A 156 17.30 -11.31 -0.85
C ALA A 156 16.58 -11.29 -2.21
N GLY A 157 15.95 -12.40 -2.60
CA GLY A 157 15.13 -12.47 -3.81
C GLY A 157 13.95 -11.48 -3.78
N ASN A 158 13.21 -11.46 -2.68
CA ASN A 158 12.10 -10.50 -2.50
C ASN A 158 12.57 -9.05 -2.47
N LEU A 159 13.72 -8.77 -1.85
CA LEU A 159 14.31 -7.44 -1.82
C LEU A 159 14.64 -6.95 -3.23
N THR A 160 15.29 -7.81 -4.04
CA THR A 160 15.64 -7.51 -5.43
C THR A 160 14.38 -7.22 -6.27
N LEU A 161 13.36 -8.08 -6.15
CA LEU A 161 12.07 -7.87 -6.82
C LEU A 161 11.41 -6.56 -6.38
N SER A 162 11.41 -6.25 -5.09
CA SER A 162 10.81 -5.02 -4.56
C SER A 162 11.52 -3.77 -5.09
N ILE A 163 12.85 -3.81 -5.21
CA ILE A 163 13.63 -2.71 -5.81
C ILE A 163 13.26 -2.57 -7.30
N ALA A 164 13.23 -3.66 -8.05
CA ALA A 164 12.87 -3.64 -9.47
C ALA A 164 11.45 -3.08 -9.69
N TRP A 165 10.48 -3.52 -8.90
CA TRP A 165 9.11 -3.02 -8.93
C TRP A 165 9.03 -1.54 -8.55
N GLY A 166 9.74 -1.12 -7.52
CA GLY A 166 9.80 0.27 -7.09
C GLY A 166 10.36 1.18 -8.19
N LEU A 167 11.45 0.80 -8.81
CA LEU A 167 12.05 1.53 -9.94
C LEU A 167 11.10 1.58 -11.14
N SER A 168 10.53 0.45 -11.53
CA SER A 168 9.59 0.39 -12.66
C SER A 168 8.39 1.31 -12.45
N ASN A 169 7.78 1.28 -11.28
CA ASN A 169 6.63 2.13 -10.98
C ASN A 169 7.00 3.63 -10.91
N SER A 170 8.16 3.97 -10.34
CA SER A 170 8.61 5.36 -10.23
C SER A 170 8.96 5.96 -11.59
N LEU A 171 9.49 5.16 -12.49
CA LEU A 171 9.89 5.61 -13.82
C LEU A 171 8.80 5.45 -14.89
N ALA A 172 7.73 4.71 -14.59
CA ALA A 172 6.68 4.38 -15.57
C ALA A 172 6.09 5.63 -16.25
N LEU A 173 5.81 6.68 -15.48
CA LEU A 173 5.27 7.91 -16.03
C LEU A 173 6.25 8.56 -17.01
N TYR A 174 7.52 8.71 -16.61
CA TYR A 174 8.56 9.34 -17.45
C TYR A 174 8.84 8.52 -18.71
N ILE A 175 8.88 7.20 -18.60
CA ILE A 175 9.07 6.31 -19.76
C ILE A 175 7.91 6.46 -20.74
N ASN A 176 6.67 6.50 -20.24
CA ASN A 176 5.49 6.62 -21.09
C ASN A 176 5.40 7.98 -21.78
N THR A 177 5.68 9.07 -21.06
CA THR A 177 5.55 10.43 -21.59
C THR A 177 6.75 10.85 -22.43
N ASP A 178 7.97 10.63 -21.95
CA ASP A 178 9.17 11.19 -22.55
C ASP A 178 9.84 10.24 -23.57
N PHE A 179 9.75 8.93 -23.33
CA PHE A 179 10.35 7.95 -24.24
C PHE A 179 9.38 7.45 -25.30
N TRP A 180 8.17 7.04 -24.90
CA TRP A 180 7.16 6.52 -25.83
C TRP A 180 6.27 7.60 -26.44
N GLY A 181 6.28 8.83 -25.91
CA GLY A 181 5.44 9.93 -26.37
C GLY A 181 3.95 9.60 -26.31
N LEU A 182 3.54 8.72 -25.41
CA LEU A 182 2.14 8.34 -25.27
C LEU A 182 1.33 9.52 -24.74
N PRO A 183 0.21 9.86 -25.40
CA PRO A 183 -0.67 10.91 -24.90
C PRO A 183 -1.22 10.52 -23.52
N GLY A 184 -1.42 11.51 -22.66
CA GLY A 184 -1.88 11.31 -21.28
C GLY A 184 -3.37 10.93 -21.14
N ASN A 185 -3.96 10.36 -22.19
CA ASN A 185 -5.37 9.94 -22.23
C ASN A 185 -5.55 8.50 -21.81
#